data_3fbdfd6dfcdba53feb90718f88617316
#
_entry.id   3fbdfd6dfcdba53feb90718f88617316
#
_cell.length_a   1.000
_cell.length_b   1.000
_cell.length_c   1.000
_cell.angle_alpha   90.00
_cell.angle_beta   90.00
_cell.angle_gamma   90.00
#
_symmetry.space_group_name_H-M   'P 1'
#
loop_
_entity.id
_entity.type
_entity.pdbx_description
1 polymer ?
#
loop_
_entity_poly.entity_id
_entity_poly.type
_entity_poly.pdbx_seq_one_letter_code
_entity_poly.pdbx_strand_id
1 'polypeptide(L)'
;GRTAEEQHKIACACENNLYIFTNGNNEIIGSVVLREKDDTLDVVELFIKKELRRSENGSKFLDEIEKMAADEGFARITIPEGDNWHTHTFCYRRGYTKSAVQGEMEKIL
;
A
#
# COMPACT_ATOMS: atom_id res chain seq x y z
N GLY A 1 9.82 -23.87 -8.83
CA GLY A 1 9.40 -22.96 -7.78
C GLY A 1 9.11 -21.58 -8.29
N ARG A 2 8.62 -20.72 -7.43
CA ARG A 2 8.33 -19.33 -7.80
C ARG A 2 9.61 -18.52 -7.87
N THR A 3 9.61 -17.51 -8.73
CA THR A 3 10.72 -16.56 -8.80
C THR A 3 10.68 -15.64 -7.55
N ALA A 4 11.77 -14.93 -7.27
CA ALA A 4 11.83 -14.00 -6.14
C ALA A 4 10.76 -12.91 -6.25
N GLU A 5 10.45 -12.46 -7.46
CA GLU A 5 9.43 -11.43 -7.69
C GLU A 5 8.02 -11.91 -7.35
N GLU A 6 7.78 -13.22 -7.43
CA GLU A 6 6.46 -13.79 -7.15
C GLU A 6 6.20 -14.03 -5.66
N GLN A 7 7.22 -13.86 -4.82
CA GLN A 7 7.14 -14.15 -3.40
C GLN A 7 7.13 -12.88 -2.53
N HIS A 8 6.44 -11.87 -3.01
CA HIS A 8 6.30 -10.62 -2.25
C HIS A 8 5.43 -10.85 -1.01
N LYS A 9 5.84 -10.26 0.10
CA LYS A 9 5.13 -10.36 1.38
C LYS A 9 5.09 -9.01 2.07
N ILE A 10 4.06 -8.84 2.90
CA ILE A 10 3.97 -7.71 3.80
C ILE A 10 3.85 -8.26 5.22
N ALA A 11 4.60 -7.68 6.15
CA ALA A 11 4.60 -8.12 7.55
C ALA A 11 4.80 -6.94 8.49
N CYS A 12 4.16 -6.99 9.65
CA CYS A 12 4.33 -5.97 10.68
C CYS A 12 5.75 -6.02 11.22
N ALA A 13 6.45 -4.89 11.19
CA ALA A 13 7.85 -4.80 11.61
C ALA A 13 8.00 -4.39 13.08
N CYS A 14 6.99 -3.74 13.67
CA CYS A 14 7.05 -3.26 15.04
C CYS A 14 5.65 -2.91 15.55
N GLU A 15 5.58 -2.46 16.81
CA GLU A 15 4.30 -2.16 17.47
C GLU A 15 3.58 -0.92 16.94
N ASN A 16 4.21 -0.12 16.09
CA ASN A 16 3.67 1.17 15.66
C ASN A 16 2.94 1.10 14.31
N ASN A 17 2.39 -0.07 13.98
CA ASN A 17 1.67 -0.27 12.71
C ASN A 17 2.55 -0.04 11.48
N LEU A 18 3.85 -0.21 11.64
CA LEU A 18 4.80 -0.16 10.53
C LEU A 18 4.89 -1.54 9.89
N TYR A 19 4.65 -1.61 8.61
CA TYR A 19 4.72 -2.84 7.84
C TYR A 19 5.84 -2.75 6.82
N ILE A 20 6.55 -3.86 6.62
CA ILE A 20 7.67 -3.94 5.68
C ILE A 20 7.24 -4.83 4.52
N PHE A 21 7.49 -4.36 3.31
CA PHE A 21 7.25 -5.11 2.08
C PHE A 21 8.58 -5.70 1.61
N THR A 22 8.61 -7.03 1.44
CA THR A 22 9.81 -7.75 1.02
C THR A 22 9.53 -8.61 -0.22
N ASN A 23 10.59 -8.92 -0.96
CA ASN A 23 10.51 -9.88 -2.05
C ASN A 23 10.88 -11.28 -1.55
N GLY A 24 10.95 -12.26 -2.46
CA GLY A 24 11.25 -13.65 -2.11
C GLY A 24 12.66 -13.88 -1.59
N ASN A 25 13.56 -12.91 -1.75
CA ASN A 25 14.93 -12.96 -1.23
C ASN A 25 15.06 -12.25 0.12
N ASN A 26 13.94 -11.88 0.73
CA ASN A 26 13.88 -11.10 1.97
C ASN A 26 14.51 -9.71 1.85
N GLU A 27 14.61 -9.19 0.64
CA GLU A 27 15.06 -7.81 0.44
C GLU A 27 13.90 -6.87 0.72
N ILE A 28 14.17 -5.78 1.44
CA ILE A 28 13.18 -4.76 1.75
C ILE A 28 12.93 -3.92 0.49
N ILE A 29 11.69 -3.96 0.01
CA ILE A 29 11.24 -3.19 -1.16
C ILE A 29 10.71 -1.83 -0.73
N GLY A 30 10.01 -1.79 0.41
CA GLY A 30 9.40 -0.57 0.89
C GLY A 30 8.78 -0.77 2.26
N SER A 31 8.10 0.26 2.74
CA SER A 31 7.42 0.23 4.04
C SER A 31 6.14 1.05 3.99
N VAL A 32 5.25 0.78 4.92
CA VAL A 32 4.00 1.51 5.04
C VAL A 32 3.60 1.62 6.50
N VAL A 33 3.07 2.78 6.88
CA VAL A 33 2.44 2.97 8.19
C VAL A 33 0.94 2.96 7.97
N LEU A 34 0.24 2.09 8.68
CA LEU A 34 -1.20 1.93 8.55
C LEU A 34 -1.89 2.34 9.86
N ARG A 35 -3.11 2.85 9.74
CA ARG A 35 -3.91 3.22 10.91
C ARG A 35 -5.34 2.71 10.70
N GLU A 36 -5.87 2.05 11.71
CA GLU A 36 -7.24 1.58 11.68
C GLU A 36 -8.19 2.70 12.15
N LYS A 37 -9.23 2.97 11.37
CA LYS A 37 -10.26 3.95 11.70
C LYS A 37 -11.62 3.34 11.36
N ASP A 38 -12.29 2.80 12.36
CA ASP A 38 -13.61 2.14 12.19
C ASP A 38 -13.52 1.04 11.12
N ASP A 39 -14.21 1.19 10.00
CA ASP A 39 -14.20 0.23 8.89
C ASP A 39 -13.16 0.56 7.82
N THR A 40 -12.26 1.51 8.09
CA THR A 40 -11.31 2.03 7.13
C THR A 40 -9.88 1.70 7.56
N LEU A 41 -9.08 1.20 6.63
CA LEU A 41 -7.63 1.10 6.81
C LEU A 41 -6.99 2.31 6.14
N ASP A 42 -6.40 3.17 6.95
CA ASP A 42 -5.80 4.42 6.49
C ASP A 42 -4.30 4.24 6.29
N VAL A 43 -3.83 4.49 5.08
CA VAL A 43 -2.41 4.51 4.76
C VAL A 43 -1.89 5.88 5.17
N VAL A 44 -1.10 5.92 6.25
CA VAL A 44 -0.55 7.17 6.77
C VAL A 44 0.67 7.59 5.97
N GLU A 45 1.54 6.63 5.67
CA GLU A 45 2.78 6.87 4.94
C GLU A 45 3.16 5.64 4.16
N LEU A 46 3.54 5.83 2.90
CA LEU A 46 3.93 4.75 1.99
C LEU A 46 5.27 5.09 1.36
N PHE A 47 6.21 4.17 1.44
CA PHE A 47 7.55 4.35 0.90
C PHE A 47 7.97 3.14 0.08
N ILE A 48 8.46 3.40 -1.13
CA ILE A 48 9.10 2.41 -1.99
C ILE A 48 10.54 2.88 -2.25
N LYS A 49 11.50 1.99 -2.16
CA LYS A 49 12.89 2.33 -2.46
C LYS A 49 12.98 2.99 -3.83
N LYS A 50 13.77 4.06 -3.92
CA LYS A 50 13.88 4.90 -5.11
C LYS A 50 14.19 4.09 -6.37
N GLU A 51 15.14 3.17 -6.29
CA GLU A 51 15.57 2.35 -7.41
C GLU A 51 14.52 1.32 -7.85
N LEU A 52 13.49 1.12 -7.03
CA LEU A 52 12.43 0.15 -7.29
C LEU A 52 11.10 0.81 -7.65
N ARG A 53 11.09 2.13 -7.75
CA ARG A 53 9.91 2.88 -8.19
C ARG A 53 9.73 2.74 -9.69
N ARG A 54 8.51 3.01 -10.18
CA ARG A 54 8.15 2.92 -11.59
C ARG A 54 8.26 1.51 -12.16
N SER A 55 8.28 0.52 -11.28
CA SER A 55 8.21 -0.89 -11.64
C SER A 55 6.91 -1.46 -11.10
N GLU A 56 6.73 -2.76 -11.23
CA GLU A 56 5.54 -3.44 -10.69
C GLU A 56 5.52 -3.50 -9.16
N ASN A 57 6.59 -3.11 -8.49
CA ASN A 57 6.70 -3.24 -7.03
C ASN A 57 5.64 -2.42 -6.29
N GLY A 58 5.35 -1.21 -6.75
CA GLY A 58 4.30 -0.39 -6.16
C GLY A 58 2.94 -1.05 -6.26
N SER A 59 2.60 -1.60 -7.43
CA SER A 59 1.35 -2.32 -7.63
C SER A 59 1.25 -3.54 -6.73
N LYS A 60 2.31 -4.31 -6.62
CA LYS A 60 2.35 -5.52 -5.78
C LYS A 60 2.22 -5.15 -4.31
N PHE A 61 2.82 -4.04 -3.89
CA PHE A 61 2.70 -3.57 -2.52
C PHE A 61 1.26 -3.19 -2.19
N LEU A 62 0.62 -2.43 -3.06
CA LEU A 62 -0.80 -2.08 -2.86
C LEU A 62 -1.71 -3.31 -2.91
N ASP A 63 -1.42 -4.27 -3.78
CA ASP A 63 -2.16 -5.54 -3.81
C ASP A 63 -2.11 -6.25 -2.46
N GLU A 64 -0.94 -6.29 -1.84
CA GLU A 64 -0.78 -6.93 -0.53
C GLU A 64 -1.51 -6.16 0.57
N ILE A 65 -1.47 -4.83 0.54
CA ILE A 65 -2.20 -4.00 1.51
C ILE A 65 -3.71 -4.21 1.35
N GLU A 66 -4.21 -4.20 0.11
CA GLU A 66 -5.63 -4.38 -0.17
C GLU A 66 -6.11 -5.78 0.25
N LYS A 67 -5.30 -6.79 -0.01
CA LYS A 67 -5.61 -8.16 0.40
C LYS A 67 -5.67 -8.28 1.91
N MET A 68 -4.71 -7.72 2.62
CA MET A 68 -4.68 -7.73 4.07
C MET A 68 -5.91 -7.00 4.64
N ALA A 69 -6.27 -5.86 4.08
CA ALA A 69 -7.42 -5.09 4.51
C ALA A 69 -8.73 -5.87 4.31
N ALA A 70 -8.88 -6.50 3.14
CA ALA A 70 -10.07 -7.30 2.86
C ALA A 70 -10.16 -8.52 3.78
N ASP A 71 -9.04 -9.21 4.02
CA ASP A 71 -8.99 -10.38 4.89
C ASP A 71 -9.34 -10.01 6.34
N GLU A 72 -9.01 -8.80 6.77
CA GLU A 72 -9.33 -8.32 8.12
C GLU A 72 -10.72 -7.67 8.22
N GLY A 73 -11.45 -7.59 7.12
CA GLY A 73 -12.82 -7.10 7.12
C GLY A 73 -13.00 -5.60 6.98
N PHE A 74 -11.98 -4.88 6.57
CA PHE A 74 -12.12 -3.45 6.31
C PHE A 74 -12.98 -3.20 5.06
N ALA A 75 -13.79 -2.16 5.10
CA ALA A 75 -14.68 -1.81 3.99
C ALA A 75 -13.97 -0.97 2.94
N ARG A 76 -12.92 -0.24 3.31
CA ARG A 76 -12.20 0.65 2.40
C ARG A 76 -10.78 0.90 2.85
N ILE A 77 -9.98 1.39 1.90
CA ILE A 77 -8.62 1.90 2.15
C ILE A 77 -8.60 3.37 1.78
N THR A 78 -7.93 4.19 2.60
CA THR A 78 -7.65 5.58 2.27
C THR A 78 -6.15 5.77 2.17
N ILE A 79 -5.72 6.65 1.26
CA ILE A 79 -4.30 6.92 1.01
C ILE A 79 -4.11 8.41 0.76
N PRO A 80 -3.04 9.04 1.27
CA PRO A 80 -2.81 10.45 1.02
C PRO A 80 -2.68 10.73 -0.47
N GLU A 81 -3.34 11.80 -0.92
CA GLU A 81 -3.15 12.30 -2.27
C GLU A 81 -1.79 13.00 -2.27
N GLY A 82 -0.79 12.40 -2.92
CA GLY A 82 0.54 12.97 -2.93
C GLY A 82 0.62 14.24 -3.76
N ASP A 83 1.63 15.07 -3.46
CA ASP A 83 1.92 16.25 -4.26
C ASP A 83 2.45 15.90 -5.64
N ASN A 84 2.81 14.65 -5.83
CA ASN A 84 3.38 14.14 -7.07
C ASN A 84 2.27 13.55 -7.93
N TRP A 85 2.10 14.09 -9.13
CA TRP A 85 1.09 13.63 -10.07
C TRP A 85 1.24 12.13 -10.44
N HIS A 86 2.46 11.59 -10.34
CA HIS A 86 2.70 10.16 -10.59
C HIS A 86 1.98 9.30 -9.56
N THR A 87 2.03 9.70 -8.29
CA THR A 87 1.34 8.97 -7.22
C THR A 87 -0.17 9.03 -7.42
N HIS A 88 -0.69 10.21 -7.75
CA HIS A 88 -2.11 10.38 -8.03
C HIS A 88 -2.57 9.50 -9.20
N THR A 89 -1.84 9.55 -10.31
CA THR A 89 -2.16 8.76 -11.50
C THR A 89 -2.10 7.27 -11.20
N PHE A 90 -1.10 6.84 -10.46
CA PHE A 90 -0.91 5.45 -10.07
C PHE A 90 -2.11 4.95 -9.25
N CYS A 91 -2.50 5.70 -8.23
CA CYS A 91 -3.64 5.33 -7.39
C CYS A 91 -4.95 5.34 -8.19
N TYR A 92 -5.14 6.34 -9.03
CA TYR A 92 -6.33 6.43 -9.87
C TYR A 92 -6.47 5.20 -10.78
N ARG A 93 -5.37 4.76 -11.39
CA ARG A 93 -5.36 3.57 -12.25
C ARG A 93 -5.70 2.30 -11.49
N ARG A 94 -5.47 2.27 -10.19
CA ARG A 94 -5.78 1.12 -9.35
C ARG A 94 -7.19 1.17 -8.76
N GLY A 95 -7.99 2.13 -9.20
CA GLY A 95 -9.38 2.24 -8.77
C GLY A 95 -9.62 3.15 -7.58
N TYR A 96 -8.62 3.92 -7.18
CA TYR A 96 -8.79 4.90 -6.12
C TYR A 96 -9.44 6.16 -6.67
N THR A 97 -10.31 6.76 -5.88
CA THR A 97 -11.01 7.99 -6.24
C THR A 97 -10.87 8.99 -5.09
N LYS A 98 -11.22 10.24 -5.34
CA LYS A 98 -11.15 11.26 -4.28
C LYS A 98 -12.08 10.91 -3.13
N SER A 99 -11.54 11.00 -1.91
CA SER A 99 -12.30 10.82 -0.69
C SER A 99 -13.08 12.11 -0.38
N ALA A 100 -14.04 12.00 0.55
CA ALA A 100 -14.72 13.17 1.10
C ALA A 100 -13.76 14.03 1.92
N VAL A 101 -12.64 13.46 2.40
CA VAL A 101 -11.60 14.18 3.11
C VAL A 101 -10.63 14.77 2.09
N GLN A 102 -10.43 16.09 2.16
CA GLN A 102 -9.51 16.77 1.25
C GLN A 102 -8.08 16.23 1.40
N GLY A 103 -7.40 16.02 0.27
CA GLY A 103 -6.03 15.53 0.27
C GLY A 103 -5.92 14.01 0.41
N GLU A 104 -7.02 13.28 0.26
CA GLU A 104 -7.08 11.85 0.47
C GLU A 104 -7.81 11.17 -0.68
N MET A 105 -7.36 9.97 -1.04
CA MET A 105 -8.04 9.11 -2.01
C MET A 105 -8.53 7.85 -1.32
N GLU A 106 -9.55 7.22 -1.86
CA GLU A 106 -10.11 6.00 -1.28
C GLU A 106 -10.42 4.95 -2.31
N LYS A 107 -10.42 3.70 -1.88
CA LYS A 107 -10.89 2.56 -2.66
C LYS A 107 -11.81 1.72 -1.79
N ILE A 108 -13.01 1.42 -2.30
CA ILE A 108 -13.96 0.54 -1.63
C ILE A 108 -13.54 -0.90 -1.94
N LEU A 109 -13.44 -1.70 -0.90
CA LEU A 109 -13.02 -3.10 -1.01
C LEU A 109 -14.19 -4.05 -1.23
#